data_8d918739793b2f74c359dae7ac86c5e4
#
_entry.id   8d918739793b2f74c359dae7ac86c5e4
#
_cell.length_a   1.000
_cell.length_b   1.000
_cell.length_c   1.000
_cell.angle_alpha   90.00
_cell.angle_beta   90.00
_cell.angle_gamma   90.00
#
_symmetry.space_group_name_H-M   'P 1'
#
loop_
_entity.id
_entity.type
_entity.pdbx_description
1 polymer ?
#
loop_
_entity_poly.entity_id
_entity_poly.type
_entity_poly.pdbx_seq_one_letter_code
_entity_poly.pdbx_strand_id
1 'polypeptide(L)'
;MTDPPTGEGAAILNRLHTIIARYVILPSPEALDAVVLWTAATHGQPAWAHAPRLVIRAPEKRCGKSRLLDVIEGTCYSPLITVNCSTAAIYRSIGGDDPPTILLDEADTIFGGKQAEANEDLRGLLNAGHQRNRPTTRWNQQKQQVERIATFAMAALAGIGQMPDTIEDRAVVVKMRRRTRAEKVAPYRHRRDGPALRQIASDLTTWIRANIVELEQAEPTMPLEDRAADTWEPLIALADLAGSNWPERARRTAQALNAAREGDTEFSDRLRLLIDCRTVFGSFDAMPSTVLLDRLKALPEAPWADYNSGAGLTAMKLGVLLKEYEINSRTIRFPAPVGQVKGFHRGAFADAWERYCPPEDEPAAEPYQPYQDDLPAGQPPVRLLRPVRLEPYHDHDDDHAGTA
;
A
#
# COMPACT_ATOMS: atom_id res chain seq x y z
N MET A 1 -28.93 -9.75 -23.66
CA MET A 1 -28.22 -10.79 -22.89
C MET A 1 -28.77 -10.72 -21.50
N THR A 2 -29.52 -11.70 -21.04
CA THR A 2 -30.00 -11.81 -19.68
C THR A 2 -28.82 -12.19 -18.80
N ASP A 3 -28.53 -11.38 -17.76
CA ASP A 3 -27.55 -11.74 -16.74
C ASP A 3 -27.83 -13.16 -16.22
N PRO A 4 -26.77 -14.00 -16.05
CA PRO A 4 -26.96 -15.31 -15.43
C PRO A 4 -27.59 -15.13 -14.05
N PRO A 5 -28.40 -16.10 -13.59
CA PRO A 5 -29.07 -16.01 -12.29
C PRO A 5 -28.00 -15.76 -11.22
N THR A 6 -28.16 -14.66 -10.49
CA THR A 6 -27.21 -14.24 -9.44
C THR A 6 -27.29 -15.27 -8.33
N GLY A 7 -26.19 -16.02 -8.12
CA GLY A 7 -26.08 -16.92 -6.97
C GLY A 7 -26.20 -16.15 -5.64
N GLU A 8 -26.55 -16.83 -4.55
CA GLU A 8 -26.71 -16.24 -3.22
C GLU A 8 -25.48 -15.40 -2.81
N GLY A 9 -24.26 -15.94 -3.03
CA GLY A 9 -23.01 -15.26 -2.70
C GLY A 9 -22.84 -13.96 -3.47
N ALA A 10 -23.08 -13.96 -4.78
CA ALA A 10 -22.98 -12.77 -5.60
C ALA A 10 -24.00 -11.69 -5.17
N ALA A 11 -25.22 -12.08 -4.78
CA ALA A 11 -26.22 -11.15 -4.27
C ALA A 11 -25.78 -10.48 -2.95
N ILE A 12 -25.16 -11.24 -2.04
CA ILE A 12 -24.64 -10.70 -0.77
C ILE A 12 -23.46 -9.74 -1.03
N LEU A 13 -22.49 -10.14 -1.88
CA LEU A 13 -21.37 -9.28 -2.25
C LEU A 13 -21.83 -7.99 -2.95
N ASN A 14 -22.85 -8.04 -3.81
CA ASN A 14 -23.40 -6.86 -4.46
C ASN A 14 -24.09 -5.91 -3.44
N ARG A 15 -24.75 -6.45 -2.40
CA ARG A 15 -25.29 -5.61 -1.30
C ARG A 15 -24.17 -4.95 -0.50
N LEU A 16 -23.10 -5.69 -0.19
CA LEU A 16 -21.92 -5.15 0.50
C LEU A 16 -21.26 -4.04 -0.35
N HIS A 17 -21.08 -4.28 -1.64
CA HIS A 17 -20.56 -3.31 -2.59
C HIS A 17 -21.39 -2.01 -2.59
N THR A 18 -22.70 -2.14 -2.69
CA THR A 18 -23.64 -1.01 -2.70
C THR A 18 -23.57 -0.20 -1.40
N ILE A 19 -23.47 -0.87 -0.24
CA ILE A 19 -23.46 -0.16 1.04
C ILE A 19 -22.13 0.54 1.30
N ILE A 20 -21.00 -0.05 0.90
CA ILE A 20 -19.70 0.62 0.98
C ILE A 20 -19.69 1.86 0.08
N ALA A 21 -20.09 1.74 -1.18
CA ALA A 21 -20.17 2.85 -2.12
C ALA A 21 -21.11 3.97 -1.67
N ARG A 22 -22.16 3.65 -0.90
CA ARG A 22 -23.07 4.64 -0.34
C ARG A 22 -22.40 5.60 0.65
N TYR A 23 -21.44 5.13 1.44
CA TYR A 23 -20.83 5.90 2.54
C TYR A 23 -19.42 6.36 2.27
N VAL A 24 -18.73 5.75 1.30
CA VAL A 24 -17.30 6.01 1.03
C VAL A 24 -17.05 6.11 -0.48
N ILE A 25 -16.28 7.13 -0.88
CA ILE A 25 -15.72 7.20 -2.23
C ILE A 25 -14.36 6.49 -2.21
N LEU A 26 -14.27 5.38 -2.93
CA LEU A 26 -13.02 4.68 -3.17
C LEU A 26 -12.30 5.27 -4.39
N PRO A 27 -10.96 5.13 -4.48
CA PRO A 27 -10.17 5.74 -5.56
C PRO A 27 -10.49 5.18 -6.95
N SER A 28 -10.94 3.93 -7.04
CA SER A 28 -11.33 3.27 -8.29
C SER A 28 -12.38 2.19 -8.03
N PRO A 29 -13.07 1.68 -9.08
CA PRO A 29 -13.97 0.52 -8.96
C PRO A 29 -13.25 -0.72 -8.43
N GLU A 30 -12.00 -0.96 -8.84
CA GLU A 30 -11.18 -2.07 -8.39
C GLU A 30 -10.87 -1.96 -6.88
N ALA A 31 -10.60 -0.76 -6.38
CA ALA A 31 -10.41 -0.55 -4.95
C ALA A 31 -11.67 -0.87 -4.14
N LEU A 32 -12.85 -0.58 -4.69
CA LEU A 32 -14.12 -0.95 -4.06
C LEU A 32 -14.32 -2.46 -4.07
N ASP A 33 -14.08 -3.13 -5.21
CA ASP A 33 -14.18 -4.59 -5.33
C ASP A 33 -13.22 -5.29 -4.35
N ALA A 34 -11.98 -4.80 -4.24
CA ALA A 34 -11.00 -5.32 -3.30
C ALA A 34 -11.46 -5.22 -1.85
N VAL A 35 -12.01 -4.09 -1.44
CA VAL A 35 -12.54 -3.90 -0.07
C VAL A 35 -13.72 -4.84 0.19
N VAL A 36 -14.60 -5.03 -0.78
CA VAL A 36 -15.75 -5.97 -0.68
C VAL A 36 -15.24 -7.38 -0.47
N LEU A 37 -14.33 -7.85 -1.32
CA LEU A 37 -13.78 -9.20 -1.25
C LEU A 37 -12.98 -9.42 0.03
N TRP A 38 -12.15 -8.44 0.43
CA TRP A 38 -11.39 -8.52 1.66
C TRP A 38 -12.31 -8.60 2.88
N THR A 39 -13.34 -7.75 2.94
CA THR A 39 -14.31 -7.75 4.06
C THR A 39 -15.04 -9.08 4.14
N ALA A 40 -15.50 -9.62 3.02
CA ALA A 40 -16.16 -10.92 2.98
C ALA A 40 -15.20 -12.06 3.36
N ALA A 41 -13.94 -12.03 2.91
CA ALA A 41 -12.94 -13.04 3.26
C ALA A 41 -12.66 -13.13 4.78
N THR A 42 -12.92 -12.05 5.55
CA THR A 42 -12.79 -12.10 7.02
C THR A 42 -13.70 -13.14 7.67
N HIS A 43 -14.83 -13.47 7.06
CA HIS A 43 -15.78 -14.48 7.56
C HIS A 43 -15.32 -15.92 7.30
N GLY A 44 -14.36 -16.10 6.38
CA GLY A 44 -13.77 -17.38 6.01
C GLY A 44 -12.40 -17.64 6.61
N GLN A 45 -11.95 -16.87 7.61
CA GLN A 45 -10.61 -16.99 8.18
C GLN A 45 -10.18 -18.43 8.52
N PRO A 46 -11.00 -19.33 9.04
CA PRO A 46 -10.60 -20.71 9.30
C PRO A 46 -10.12 -21.48 8.06
N ALA A 47 -10.62 -21.18 6.87
CA ALA A 47 -10.24 -21.84 5.62
C ALA A 47 -8.89 -21.38 5.06
N TRP A 48 -8.41 -20.18 5.42
CA TRP A 48 -7.28 -19.57 4.74
C TRP A 48 -5.92 -20.02 5.28
N ALA A 49 -4.98 -20.31 4.37
CA ALA A 49 -3.56 -20.45 4.68
C ALA A 49 -2.89 -19.09 4.93
N HIS A 50 -3.33 -18.05 4.22
CA HIS A 50 -2.85 -16.68 4.35
C HIS A 50 -3.95 -15.73 4.80
N ALA A 51 -3.60 -14.76 5.63
CA ALA A 51 -4.49 -13.70 6.12
C ALA A 51 -4.06 -12.35 5.50
N PRO A 52 -4.60 -11.96 4.34
CA PRO A 52 -4.24 -10.72 3.69
C PRO A 52 -4.52 -9.51 4.58
N ARG A 53 -3.58 -8.56 4.60
CA ARG A 53 -3.79 -7.26 5.24
C ARG A 53 -4.61 -6.37 4.31
N LEU A 54 -5.36 -5.43 4.87
CA LEU A 54 -5.93 -4.31 4.13
C LEU A 54 -5.26 -3.03 4.61
N VAL A 55 -4.47 -2.40 3.77
CA VAL A 55 -3.85 -1.11 4.07
C VAL A 55 -4.69 0.01 3.45
N ILE A 56 -5.23 0.88 4.29
CA ILE A 56 -6.05 2.03 3.90
C ILE A 56 -5.21 3.28 4.17
N ARG A 57 -4.48 3.76 3.17
CA ARG A 57 -3.60 4.92 3.32
C ARG A 57 -4.05 6.14 2.53
N ALA A 58 -3.64 7.31 2.96
CA ALA A 58 -3.88 8.56 2.24
C ALA A 58 -2.74 9.55 2.49
N PRO A 59 -2.49 10.51 1.58
CA PRO A 59 -1.46 11.52 1.77
C PRO A 59 -1.78 12.46 2.93
N GLU A 60 -3.09 12.63 3.27
CA GLU A 60 -3.53 13.62 4.24
C GLU A 60 -4.73 13.14 5.07
N LYS A 61 -5.09 13.94 6.07
CA LYS A 61 -6.33 13.80 6.85
C LYS A 61 -7.57 14.09 6.00
N ARG A 62 -8.73 13.59 6.43
CA ARG A 62 -10.05 13.82 5.81
C ARG A 62 -10.23 13.20 4.42
N CYS A 63 -9.54 12.12 4.12
CA CYS A 63 -9.69 11.34 2.90
C CYS A 63 -10.65 10.14 3.02
N GLY A 64 -11.43 10.05 4.11
CA GLY A 64 -12.45 9.00 4.28
C GLY A 64 -11.96 7.68 4.89
N LYS A 65 -10.69 7.56 5.31
CA LYS A 65 -10.12 6.34 5.91
C LYS A 65 -10.92 5.81 7.10
N SER A 66 -11.11 6.63 8.14
CA SER A 66 -11.88 6.23 9.34
C SER A 66 -13.34 5.88 9.00
N ARG A 67 -13.94 6.57 7.99
CA ARG A 67 -15.29 6.20 7.53
C ARG A 67 -15.33 4.83 6.86
N LEU A 68 -14.30 4.51 6.07
CA LEU A 68 -14.18 3.17 5.49
C LEU A 68 -14.01 2.12 6.60
N LEU A 69 -13.18 2.42 7.60
CA LEU A 69 -12.97 1.53 8.74
C LEU A 69 -14.25 1.32 9.56
N ASP A 70 -15.08 2.38 9.78
CA ASP A 70 -16.40 2.29 10.43
C ASP A 70 -17.37 1.32 9.68
N VAL A 71 -17.34 1.35 8.33
CA VAL A 71 -18.19 0.47 7.52
C VAL A 71 -17.67 -0.96 7.55
N ILE A 72 -16.34 -1.15 7.50
CA ILE A 72 -15.70 -2.47 7.63
C ILE A 72 -16.00 -3.06 9.01
N GLU A 73 -15.90 -2.27 10.10
CA GLU A 73 -16.25 -2.70 11.44
C GLU A 73 -17.69 -3.27 11.50
N GLY A 74 -18.63 -2.61 10.84
CA GLY A 74 -20.01 -3.07 10.81
C GLY A 74 -20.28 -4.29 9.92
N THR A 75 -19.32 -4.71 9.08
CA THR A 75 -19.52 -5.72 8.04
C THR A 75 -18.51 -6.86 8.04
N CYS A 76 -17.36 -6.74 8.72
CA CYS A 76 -16.38 -7.81 8.85
C CYS A 76 -16.74 -8.80 9.97
N TYR A 77 -16.04 -9.93 10.00
CA TYR A 77 -16.22 -10.95 11.03
C TYR A 77 -15.57 -10.52 12.34
N SER A 78 -16.32 -10.57 13.44
CA SER A 78 -15.84 -10.35 14.82
C SER A 78 -14.81 -9.22 14.94
N PRO A 79 -15.20 -7.95 14.69
CA PRO A 79 -14.26 -6.83 14.65
C PRO A 79 -13.61 -6.59 16.02
N LEU A 80 -12.28 -6.49 16.04
CA LEU A 80 -11.47 -6.04 17.17
C LEU A 80 -10.87 -4.68 16.81
N ILE A 81 -11.63 -3.59 17.07
CA ILE A 81 -11.14 -2.23 16.82
C ILE A 81 -10.27 -1.76 17.98
N THR A 82 -9.14 -1.17 17.67
CA THR A 82 -8.24 -0.62 18.68
C THR A 82 -7.50 0.60 18.18
N VAL A 83 -7.41 1.62 19.02
CA VAL A 83 -6.62 2.85 18.80
C VAL A 83 -5.33 2.79 19.62
N ASN A 84 -5.39 2.17 20.82
CA ASN A 84 -4.26 2.04 21.76
C ASN A 84 -4.38 0.72 22.53
N CYS A 85 -4.05 -0.40 21.89
CA CYS A 85 -4.10 -1.69 22.55
C CYS A 85 -2.67 -2.18 22.85
N SER A 86 -2.48 -2.75 24.04
CA SER A 86 -1.22 -3.44 24.30
C SER A 86 -1.12 -4.69 23.39
N THR A 87 0.05 -4.94 22.85
CA THR A 87 0.33 -6.12 22.03
C THR A 87 -0.10 -7.41 22.73
N ALA A 88 0.04 -7.47 24.07
CA ALA A 88 -0.40 -8.60 24.87
C ALA A 88 -1.92 -8.82 24.84
N ALA A 89 -2.73 -7.77 24.77
CA ALA A 89 -4.18 -7.88 24.67
C ALA A 89 -4.58 -8.42 23.29
N ILE A 90 -3.94 -7.95 22.22
CA ILE A 90 -4.17 -8.45 20.86
C ILE A 90 -3.82 -9.95 20.79
N TYR A 91 -2.65 -10.37 21.28
CA TYR A 91 -2.25 -11.78 21.31
C TYR A 91 -3.28 -12.68 21.99
N ARG A 92 -3.86 -12.23 23.11
CA ARG A 92 -4.89 -13.01 23.83
C ARG A 92 -6.21 -13.09 23.06
N SER A 93 -6.52 -12.05 22.28
CA SER A 93 -7.77 -11.98 21.51
C SER A 93 -7.74 -12.88 20.25
N ILE A 94 -6.56 -13.12 19.67
CA ILE A 94 -6.38 -13.89 18.42
C ILE A 94 -5.98 -15.35 18.68
N GLY A 95 -5.84 -15.77 19.93
CA GLY A 95 -5.32 -17.08 20.33
C GLY A 95 -6.23 -18.29 20.07
N GLY A 96 -7.37 -18.12 19.37
CA GLY A 96 -8.33 -19.19 19.04
C GLY A 96 -8.25 -19.66 17.58
N ASP A 97 -8.98 -20.75 17.30
CA ASP A 97 -9.09 -21.31 15.94
C ASP A 97 -9.90 -20.40 14.99
N ASP A 98 -10.74 -19.55 15.55
CA ASP A 98 -11.58 -18.59 14.83
C ASP A 98 -11.27 -17.14 15.26
N PRO A 99 -10.18 -16.56 14.73
CA PRO A 99 -9.68 -15.27 15.18
C PRO A 99 -10.59 -14.12 14.76
N PRO A 100 -10.63 -13.01 15.56
CA PRO A 100 -11.31 -11.80 15.18
C PRO A 100 -10.58 -11.09 14.04
N THR A 101 -11.26 -10.14 13.40
CA THR A 101 -10.65 -9.22 12.44
C THR A 101 -10.08 -8.01 13.17
N ILE A 102 -8.77 -7.79 13.08
CA ILE A 102 -8.10 -6.67 13.75
C ILE A 102 -8.31 -5.40 12.91
N LEU A 103 -8.75 -4.32 13.55
CA LEU A 103 -8.93 -3.01 12.92
C LEU A 103 -8.08 -1.98 13.66
N LEU A 104 -7.07 -1.42 12.98
CA LEU A 104 -6.16 -0.42 13.52
C LEU A 104 -6.38 0.92 12.82
N ASP A 105 -6.90 1.91 13.55
CA ASP A 105 -6.89 3.30 13.07
C ASP A 105 -5.59 3.99 13.52
N GLU A 106 -5.16 5.02 12.80
CA GLU A 106 -3.92 5.76 13.05
C GLU A 106 -2.65 4.86 13.05
N ALA A 107 -2.59 3.85 12.17
CA ALA A 107 -1.47 2.92 12.08
C ALA A 107 -0.11 3.63 11.82
N ASP A 108 -0.11 4.82 11.22
CA ASP A 108 1.07 5.66 11.05
C ASP A 108 1.70 6.09 12.39
N THR A 109 0.91 6.23 13.45
CA THR A 109 1.44 6.52 14.79
C THR A 109 2.13 5.31 15.42
N ILE A 110 1.71 4.10 15.04
CA ILE A 110 2.27 2.85 15.54
C ILE A 110 3.64 2.57 14.90
N PHE A 111 3.76 2.81 13.59
CA PHE A 111 4.95 2.45 12.80
C PHE A 111 5.92 3.62 12.59
N GLY A 112 5.52 4.86 12.90
CA GLY A 112 6.29 6.08 12.69
C GLY A 112 7.03 6.58 13.91
N GLY A 113 8.17 7.26 13.67
CA GLY A 113 8.90 8.04 14.68
C GLY A 113 9.47 7.27 15.86
N LYS A 114 9.50 7.92 17.03
CA LYS A 114 10.10 7.36 18.27
C LYS A 114 9.32 6.18 18.87
N GLN A 115 8.10 5.94 18.42
CA GLN A 115 7.27 4.82 18.92
C GLN A 115 7.49 3.52 18.14
N ALA A 116 8.20 3.56 17.02
CA ALA A 116 8.46 2.37 16.21
C ALA A 116 9.16 1.25 16.99
N GLU A 117 10.13 1.57 17.85
CA GLU A 117 10.82 0.60 18.71
C GLU A 117 9.89 0.02 19.78
N ALA A 118 9.02 0.84 20.38
CA ALA A 118 8.06 0.39 21.39
C ALA A 118 6.96 -0.53 20.79
N ASN A 119 6.70 -0.44 19.50
CA ASN A 119 5.67 -1.19 18.79
C ASN A 119 6.24 -2.33 17.90
N GLU A 120 7.54 -2.67 18.03
CA GLU A 120 8.18 -3.73 17.25
C GLU A 120 7.47 -5.09 17.47
N ASP A 121 7.01 -5.37 18.68
CA ASP A 121 6.20 -6.56 19.00
C ASP A 121 4.90 -6.62 18.17
N LEU A 122 4.22 -5.48 17.99
CA LEU A 122 2.99 -5.41 17.19
C LEU A 122 3.28 -5.57 15.70
N ARG A 123 4.39 -4.97 15.23
CA ARG A 123 4.87 -5.17 13.87
C ARG A 123 5.23 -6.62 13.60
N GLY A 124 5.93 -7.24 14.54
CA GLY A 124 6.25 -8.67 14.50
C GLY A 124 5.01 -9.56 14.45
N LEU A 125 3.98 -9.24 15.27
CA LEU A 125 2.69 -9.92 15.25
C LEU A 125 2.00 -9.81 13.88
N LEU A 126 1.89 -8.61 13.34
CA LEU A 126 1.25 -8.37 12.04
C LEU A 126 1.98 -9.08 10.90
N ASN A 127 3.32 -9.11 10.94
CA ASN A 127 4.12 -9.82 9.95
C ASN A 127 3.99 -11.35 10.08
N ALA A 128 4.05 -11.90 11.29
CA ALA A 128 3.91 -13.35 11.52
C ALA A 128 2.48 -13.83 11.25
N GLY A 129 1.48 -13.03 11.64
CA GLY A 129 0.07 -13.35 11.55
C GLY A 129 -0.52 -13.37 10.14
N HIS A 130 0.26 -13.04 9.12
CA HIS A 130 -0.14 -13.19 7.72
C HIS A 130 -0.23 -14.66 7.30
N GLN A 131 0.57 -15.55 7.88
CA GLN A 131 0.63 -16.96 7.51
C GLN A 131 0.20 -17.84 8.69
N ARG A 132 -0.65 -18.83 8.42
CA ARG A 132 -1.05 -19.82 9.41
C ARG A 132 0.17 -20.64 9.85
N ASN A 133 0.12 -21.17 11.06
CA ASN A 133 1.20 -21.98 11.65
C ASN A 133 2.53 -21.26 11.89
N ARG A 134 2.49 -19.95 12.05
CA ARG A 134 3.63 -19.09 12.46
C ARG A 134 3.40 -18.51 13.87
N PRO A 135 3.29 -19.35 14.92
CA PRO A 135 3.06 -18.85 16.27
C PRO A 135 4.27 -18.07 16.77
N THR A 136 4.02 -17.07 17.62
CA THR A 136 5.08 -16.51 18.46
C THR A 136 5.28 -17.38 19.70
N THR A 137 6.48 -17.36 20.27
CA THR A 137 6.80 -18.12 21.49
C THR A 137 7.11 -17.13 22.60
N ARG A 138 6.52 -17.35 23.78
CA ARG A 138 6.79 -16.58 24.99
C ARG A 138 7.03 -17.49 26.17
N TRP A 139 7.91 -17.06 27.07
CA TRP A 139 8.10 -17.74 28.34
C TRP A 139 6.97 -17.37 29.31
N ASN A 140 6.21 -18.36 29.77
CA ASN A 140 5.22 -18.15 30.82
C ASN A 140 5.86 -18.42 32.16
N GLN A 141 6.08 -17.37 32.96
CA GLN A 141 6.71 -17.49 34.29
C GLN A 141 5.88 -18.25 35.30
N GLN A 142 4.54 -18.21 35.20
CA GLN A 142 3.65 -18.92 36.12
C GLN A 142 3.67 -20.44 35.88
N LYS A 143 3.67 -20.82 34.59
CA LYS A 143 3.67 -22.23 34.17
C LYS A 143 5.10 -22.79 33.99
N GLN A 144 6.13 -21.96 34.08
CA GLN A 144 7.55 -22.30 33.86
C GLN A 144 7.77 -23.06 32.52
N GLN A 145 7.09 -22.64 31.47
CA GLN A 145 7.17 -23.26 30.15
C GLN A 145 7.07 -22.27 29.02
N VAL A 146 7.52 -22.66 27.82
CA VAL A 146 7.33 -21.91 26.59
C VAL A 146 5.89 -22.11 26.13
N GLU A 147 5.16 -21.01 25.96
CA GLU A 147 3.84 -20.98 25.33
C GLU A 147 3.96 -20.59 23.88
N ARG A 148 3.26 -21.31 23.01
CA ARG A 148 3.04 -20.93 21.61
C ARG A 148 1.72 -20.18 21.52
N ILE A 149 1.79 -18.93 21.05
CA ILE A 149 0.63 -18.07 20.91
C ILE A 149 0.34 -17.93 19.42
N ALA A 150 -0.89 -18.26 19.00
CA ALA A 150 -1.33 -18.05 17.63
C ALA A 150 -1.23 -16.56 17.26
N THR A 151 -0.86 -16.30 16.00
CA THR A 151 -0.69 -14.92 15.48
C THR A 151 -1.61 -14.64 14.30
N PHE A 152 -2.18 -15.71 13.72
CA PHE A 152 -2.97 -15.63 12.50
C PHE A 152 -4.27 -14.86 12.74
N ALA A 153 -4.45 -13.77 12.02
CA ALA A 153 -5.70 -13.02 11.94
C ALA A 153 -5.64 -12.04 10.76
N MET A 154 -6.75 -11.82 10.07
CA MET A 154 -6.86 -10.74 9.10
C MET A 154 -6.86 -9.38 9.81
N ALA A 155 -6.22 -8.39 9.20
CA ALA A 155 -6.10 -7.06 9.78
C ALA A 155 -6.27 -5.95 8.75
N ALA A 156 -7.05 -4.92 9.09
CA ALA A 156 -7.12 -3.66 8.36
C ALA A 156 -6.36 -2.56 9.12
N LEU A 157 -5.52 -1.82 8.41
CA LEU A 157 -4.67 -0.75 8.95
C LEU A 157 -4.96 0.55 8.20
N ALA A 158 -5.47 1.54 8.93
CA ALA A 158 -5.73 2.87 8.37
C ALA A 158 -4.70 3.89 8.89
N GLY A 159 -4.08 4.66 7.98
CA GLY A 159 -3.06 5.63 8.38
C GLY A 159 -2.74 6.68 7.31
N ILE A 160 -1.82 7.60 7.64
CA ILE A 160 -1.30 8.63 6.75
C ILE A 160 0.09 8.20 6.25
N GLY A 161 0.35 8.39 4.96
CA GLY A 161 1.63 8.01 4.34
C GLY A 161 1.74 6.52 4.07
N GLN A 162 2.97 6.04 3.92
CA GLN A 162 3.27 4.63 3.63
C GLN A 162 3.38 3.82 4.92
N MET A 163 2.98 2.56 4.84
CA MET A 163 3.23 1.58 5.89
C MET A 163 4.58 0.89 5.64
N PRO A 164 5.16 0.20 6.63
CA PRO A 164 6.37 -0.60 6.40
C PRO A 164 6.20 -1.58 5.23
N ASP A 165 7.19 -1.67 4.35
CA ASP A 165 7.18 -2.54 3.17
C ASP A 165 6.80 -3.98 3.52
N THR A 166 7.29 -4.48 4.65
CA THR A 166 6.98 -5.84 5.12
C THR A 166 5.48 -6.07 5.38
N ILE A 167 4.71 -5.02 5.63
CA ILE A 167 3.25 -5.06 5.80
C ILE A 167 2.56 -4.86 4.45
N GLU A 168 2.98 -3.86 3.66
CA GLU A 168 2.38 -3.57 2.34
C GLU A 168 2.58 -4.73 1.35
N ASP A 169 3.70 -5.47 1.44
CA ASP A 169 3.96 -6.67 0.63
C ASP A 169 2.96 -7.82 0.84
N ARG A 170 2.22 -7.78 1.95
CA ARG A 170 1.22 -8.78 2.35
C ARG A 170 -0.18 -8.19 2.41
N ALA A 171 -0.39 -7.08 1.70
CA ALA A 171 -1.61 -6.30 1.81
C ALA A 171 -2.27 -6.02 0.48
N VAL A 172 -3.59 -5.94 0.51
CA VAL A 172 -4.37 -5.19 -0.45
C VAL A 172 -4.27 -3.72 -0.06
N VAL A 173 -3.65 -2.89 -0.92
CA VAL A 173 -3.39 -1.48 -0.62
C VAL A 173 -4.42 -0.59 -1.30
N VAL A 174 -5.15 0.21 -0.52
CA VAL A 174 -6.13 1.18 -0.98
C VAL A 174 -5.63 2.60 -0.69
N LYS A 175 -5.31 3.36 -1.74
CA LYS A 175 -4.78 4.73 -1.65
C LYS A 175 -5.92 5.74 -1.71
N MET A 176 -6.49 6.03 -0.54
CA MET A 176 -7.60 6.98 -0.42
C MET A 176 -7.19 8.39 -0.83
N ARG A 177 -8.10 9.09 -1.49
CA ARG A 177 -7.95 10.49 -1.86
C ARG A 177 -9.07 11.35 -1.27
N ARG A 178 -8.82 12.63 -1.18
CA ARG A 178 -9.87 13.55 -0.76
C ARG A 178 -10.94 13.63 -1.85
N ARG A 179 -12.21 13.48 -1.46
CA ARG A 179 -13.33 13.64 -2.39
C ARG A 179 -13.41 15.07 -2.94
N THR A 180 -13.82 15.20 -4.17
CA THR A 180 -14.16 16.47 -4.81
C THR A 180 -15.51 17.00 -4.29
N ARG A 181 -15.85 18.26 -4.62
CA ARG A 181 -17.16 18.83 -4.26
C ARG A 181 -18.32 18.17 -5.01
N ALA A 182 -18.09 17.59 -6.16
CA ALA A 182 -19.07 16.87 -6.96
C ALA A 182 -19.38 15.47 -6.41
N GLU A 183 -18.41 14.82 -5.78
CA GLU A 183 -18.55 13.50 -5.19
C GLU A 183 -19.33 13.58 -3.87
N LYS A 184 -20.47 12.92 -3.83
CA LYS A 184 -21.37 12.92 -2.67
C LYS A 184 -21.50 11.53 -2.09
N VAL A 185 -21.52 11.44 -0.77
CA VAL A 185 -21.81 10.22 0.00
C VAL A 185 -22.93 10.48 0.98
N ALA A 186 -23.67 9.45 1.34
CA ALA A 186 -24.66 9.54 2.39
C ALA A 186 -23.98 9.72 3.77
N PRO A 187 -24.54 10.51 4.68
CA PRO A 187 -24.03 10.60 6.04
C PRO A 187 -24.30 9.27 6.78
N TYR A 188 -23.24 8.64 7.24
CA TYR A 188 -23.35 7.44 8.08
C TYR A 188 -23.70 7.82 9.52
N ARG A 189 -24.68 7.13 10.07
CA ARG A 189 -25.13 7.26 11.47
C ARG A 189 -25.20 5.88 12.10
N HIS A 190 -24.25 5.55 12.97
CA HIS A 190 -24.10 4.22 13.57
C HIS A 190 -25.42 3.64 14.10
N ARG A 191 -26.21 4.42 14.83
CA ARG A 191 -27.51 3.95 15.39
C ARG A 191 -28.56 3.64 14.33
N ARG A 192 -28.60 4.42 13.24
CA ARG A 192 -29.59 4.26 12.15
C ARG A 192 -29.16 3.19 11.15
N ASP A 193 -27.88 3.25 10.73
CA ASP A 193 -27.37 2.52 9.58
C ASP A 193 -26.69 1.21 9.99
N GLY A 194 -26.19 1.13 11.24
CA GLY A 194 -25.50 -0.03 11.77
C GLY A 194 -26.29 -1.36 11.71
N PRO A 195 -27.62 -1.38 11.96
CA PRO A 195 -28.42 -2.60 11.81
C PRO A 195 -28.33 -3.23 10.40
N ALA A 196 -28.33 -2.41 9.34
CA ALA A 196 -28.24 -2.90 7.97
C ALA A 196 -26.85 -3.49 7.67
N LEU A 197 -25.77 -2.91 8.22
CA LEU A 197 -24.41 -3.44 8.09
C LEU A 197 -24.29 -4.78 8.80
N ARG A 198 -24.76 -4.88 10.05
CA ARG A 198 -24.75 -6.14 10.81
C ARG A 198 -25.57 -7.25 10.15
N GLN A 199 -26.67 -6.91 9.45
CA GLN A 199 -27.41 -7.90 8.69
C GLN A 199 -26.57 -8.47 7.54
N ILE A 200 -25.83 -7.60 6.81
CA ILE A 200 -24.90 -8.07 5.77
C ILE A 200 -23.80 -8.95 6.37
N ALA A 201 -23.23 -8.56 7.51
CA ALA A 201 -22.23 -9.37 8.21
C ALA A 201 -22.78 -10.75 8.60
N SER A 202 -24.02 -10.83 9.09
CA SER A 202 -24.72 -12.08 9.43
C SER A 202 -24.92 -12.97 8.20
N ASP A 203 -25.38 -12.36 7.09
CA ASP A 203 -25.61 -13.07 5.84
C ASP A 203 -24.29 -13.62 5.25
N LEU A 204 -23.22 -12.81 5.29
CA LEU A 204 -21.86 -13.24 4.91
C LEU A 204 -21.39 -14.41 5.76
N THR A 205 -21.54 -14.31 7.09
CA THR A 205 -21.16 -15.39 7.99
C THR A 205 -21.90 -16.67 7.65
N THR A 206 -23.22 -16.61 7.49
CA THR A 206 -24.06 -17.77 7.19
C THR A 206 -23.65 -18.43 5.88
N TRP A 207 -23.53 -17.65 4.81
CA TRP A 207 -23.18 -18.16 3.50
C TRP A 207 -21.75 -18.74 3.46
N ILE A 208 -20.75 -17.99 3.97
CA ILE A 208 -19.34 -18.42 3.89
C ILE A 208 -19.10 -19.63 4.78
N ARG A 209 -19.66 -19.67 6.00
CA ARG A 209 -19.49 -20.81 6.91
C ARG A 209 -20.17 -22.08 6.41
N ALA A 210 -21.28 -21.96 5.68
CA ALA A 210 -21.91 -23.12 5.04
C ALA A 210 -21.03 -23.73 3.93
N ASN A 211 -20.11 -22.96 3.35
CA ASN A 211 -19.22 -23.39 2.28
C ASN A 211 -17.74 -23.47 2.71
N ILE A 212 -17.47 -23.51 4.03
CA ILE A 212 -16.10 -23.41 4.56
C ILE A 212 -15.17 -24.52 4.07
N VAL A 213 -15.69 -25.75 3.94
CA VAL A 213 -14.92 -26.92 3.46
C VAL A 213 -14.55 -26.77 1.98
N GLU A 214 -15.45 -26.21 1.16
CA GLU A 214 -15.18 -25.93 -0.24
C GLU A 214 -14.09 -24.86 -0.38
N LEU A 215 -14.16 -23.81 0.45
CA LEU A 215 -13.14 -22.75 0.49
C LEU A 215 -11.77 -23.25 1.00
N GLU A 216 -11.75 -24.17 1.95
CA GLU A 216 -10.51 -24.79 2.46
C GLU A 216 -9.80 -25.63 1.41
N GLN A 217 -10.56 -26.22 0.48
CA GLN A 217 -10.06 -27.07 -0.61
C GLN A 217 -9.91 -26.30 -1.95
N ALA A 218 -10.22 -25.00 -1.97
CA ALA A 218 -10.18 -24.22 -3.18
C ALA A 218 -8.74 -24.01 -3.70
N GLU A 219 -8.54 -24.28 -4.99
CA GLU A 219 -7.30 -24.00 -5.72
C GLU A 219 -7.62 -23.04 -6.89
N PRO A 220 -7.82 -21.75 -6.64
CA PRO A 220 -8.22 -20.82 -7.69
C PRO A 220 -7.08 -20.57 -8.68
N THR A 221 -7.44 -20.37 -9.95
CA THR A 221 -6.47 -19.92 -10.97
C THR A 221 -6.02 -18.48 -10.64
N MET A 222 -4.75 -18.33 -10.28
CA MET A 222 -4.19 -17.06 -9.87
C MET A 222 -3.67 -16.25 -11.06
N PRO A 223 -3.95 -14.93 -11.13
CA PRO A 223 -3.40 -14.03 -12.14
C PRO A 223 -2.08 -13.38 -11.73
N LEU A 224 -1.56 -13.70 -10.54
CA LEU A 224 -0.37 -13.14 -9.91
C LEU A 224 0.52 -14.28 -9.40
N GLU A 225 1.77 -13.97 -9.11
CA GLU A 225 2.78 -14.93 -8.63
C GLU A 225 3.26 -14.57 -7.22
N ASP A 226 4.00 -15.47 -6.58
CA ASP A 226 4.67 -15.30 -5.29
C ASP A 226 3.74 -14.75 -4.18
N ARG A 227 4.24 -13.79 -3.40
CA ARG A 227 3.51 -13.18 -2.28
C ARG A 227 2.23 -12.46 -2.68
N ALA A 228 2.18 -11.94 -3.89
CA ALA A 228 0.96 -11.32 -4.39
C ALA A 228 -0.12 -12.38 -4.60
N ALA A 229 0.22 -13.56 -5.11
CA ALA A 229 -0.68 -14.69 -5.20
C ALA A 229 -1.19 -15.09 -3.80
N ASP A 230 -0.31 -15.30 -2.83
CA ASP A 230 -0.67 -15.65 -1.43
C ASP A 230 -1.66 -14.64 -0.82
N THR A 231 -1.48 -13.35 -1.13
CA THR A 231 -2.36 -12.28 -0.62
C THR A 231 -3.74 -12.31 -1.26
N TRP A 232 -3.83 -12.63 -2.55
CA TRP A 232 -5.08 -12.58 -3.30
C TRP A 232 -5.84 -13.90 -3.35
N GLU A 233 -5.20 -15.02 -3.03
CA GLU A 233 -5.82 -16.36 -3.05
C GLU A 233 -7.15 -16.44 -2.27
N PRO A 234 -7.25 -16.00 -1.00
CA PRO A 234 -8.51 -16.03 -0.25
C PRO A 234 -9.63 -15.21 -0.91
N LEU A 235 -9.26 -14.08 -1.53
CA LEU A 235 -10.21 -13.17 -2.16
C LEU A 235 -10.74 -13.74 -3.47
N ILE A 236 -9.87 -14.38 -4.24
CA ILE A 236 -10.22 -14.99 -5.53
C ILE A 236 -11.01 -16.27 -5.31
N ALA A 237 -10.61 -17.13 -4.35
CA ALA A 237 -11.38 -18.31 -3.96
C ALA A 237 -12.81 -17.96 -3.55
N LEU A 238 -12.97 -16.90 -2.75
CA LEU A 238 -14.28 -16.40 -2.34
C LEU A 238 -15.09 -15.87 -3.54
N ALA A 239 -14.46 -15.17 -4.46
CA ALA A 239 -15.10 -14.66 -5.66
C ALA A 239 -15.55 -15.80 -6.60
N ASP A 240 -14.74 -16.87 -6.73
CA ASP A 240 -15.08 -18.07 -7.49
C ASP A 240 -16.29 -18.78 -6.88
N LEU A 241 -16.33 -18.92 -5.55
CA LEU A 241 -17.50 -19.46 -4.84
C LEU A 241 -18.76 -18.59 -5.04
N ALA A 242 -18.63 -17.27 -5.05
CA ALA A 242 -19.76 -16.38 -5.26
C ALA A 242 -20.34 -16.46 -6.68
N GLY A 243 -19.50 -16.74 -7.66
CA GLY A 243 -19.90 -16.88 -9.07
C GLY A 243 -20.35 -15.57 -9.72
N SER A 244 -21.20 -15.68 -10.75
CA SER A 244 -21.63 -14.55 -11.57
C SER A 244 -20.44 -13.82 -12.21
N ASN A 245 -20.31 -12.51 -12.05
CA ASN A 245 -19.19 -11.71 -12.55
C ASN A 245 -18.05 -11.49 -11.54
N TRP A 246 -18.18 -12.01 -10.32
CA TRP A 246 -17.18 -11.79 -9.26
C TRP A 246 -15.83 -12.46 -9.54
N PRO A 247 -15.75 -13.67 -10.12
CA PRO A 247 -14.46 -14.30 -10.46
C PRO A 247 -13.60 -13.45 -11.39
N GLU A 248 -14.21 -12.87 -12.43
CA GLU A 248 -13.51 -12.02 -13.40
C GLU A 248 -13.13 -10.66 -12.78
N ARG A 249 -14.06 -10.05 -12.02
CA ARG A 249 -13.79 -8.80 -11.29
C ARG A 249 -12.65 -8.95 -10.31
N ALA A 250 -12.60 -10.04 -9.55
CA ALA A 250 -11.54 -10.30 -8.57
C ALA A 250 -10.15 -10.37 -9.24
N ARG A 251 -10.05 -11.11 -10.36
CA ARG A 251 -8.78 -11.26 -11.09
C ARG A 251 -8.31 -9.95 -11.70
N ARG A 252 -9.22 -9.20 -12.35
CA ARG A 252 -8.93 -7.86 -12.87
C ARG A 252 -8.50 -6.90 -11.74
N THR A 253 -9.18 -6.92 -10.62
CA THR A 253 -8.87 -6.12 -9.44
C THR A 253 -7.49 -6.44 -8.89
N ALA A 254 -7.14 -7.73 -8.77
CA ALA A 254 -5.85 -8.19 -8.30
C ALA A 254 -4.71 -7.66 -9.19
N GLN A 255 -4.84 -7.80 -10.51
CA GLN A 255 -3.87 -7.29 -11.47
C GLN A 255 -3.74 -5.76 -11.42
N ALA A 256 -4.87 -5.03 -11.42
CA ALA A 256 -4.86 -3.58 -11.40
C ALA A 256 -4.21 -2.99 -10.14
N LEU A 257 -4.55 -3.51 -8.95
CA LEU A 257 -3.99 -3.00 -7.70
C LEU A 257 -2.53 -3.42 -7.51
N ASN A 258 -2.13 -4.60 -8.00
CA ASN A 258 -0.74 -5.02 -7.96
C ASN A 258 0.13 -4.16 -8.89
N ALA A 259 -0.30 -3.91 -10.13
CA ALA A 259 0.38 -3.03 -11.07
C ALA A 259 0.49 -1.59 -10.53
N ALA A 260 -0.59 -1.05 -9.92
CA ALA A 260 -0.56 0.27 -9.27
C ALA A 260 0.41 0.32 -8.08
N ARG A 261 0.61 -0.78 -7.37
CA ARG A 261 1.59 -0.89 -6.29
C ARG A 261 3.02 -0.91 -6.82
N GLU A 262 3.28 -1.69 -7.87
CA GLU A 262 4.60 -1.75 -8.53
C GLU A 262 4.99 -0.40 -9.11
N GLY A 263 4.06 0.33 -9.72
CA GLY A 263 4.29 1.68 -10.23
C GLY A 263 4.53 2.75 -9.16
N ASP A 264 4.07 2.51 -7.92
CA ASP A 264 4.25 3.41 -6.75
C ASP A 264 5.39 2.96 -5.83
N THR A 265 6.04 1.85 -6.12
CA THR A 265 7.24 1.50 -5.40
C THR A 265 8.22 2.64 -5.68
N GLU A 266 8.22 3.66 -4.82
CA GLU A 266 9.38 4.52 -4.67
C GLU A 266 10.53 3.53 -4.56
N PHE A 267 11.32 3.46 -5.61
CA PHE A 267 12.50 2.63 -5.62
C PHE A 267 13.20 2.88 -4.29
N SER A 268 13.38 1.85 -3.48
CA SER A 268 14.17 2.03 -2.26
C SER A 268 15.40 2.83 -2.64
N ASP A 269 15.90 3.73 -1.82
CA ASP A 269 17.12 4.52 -2.12
C ASP A 269 18.21 3.67 -2.78
N ARG A 270 18.25 2.39 -2.43
CA ARG A 270 19.18 1.41 -2.98
C ARG A 270 18.88 1.04 -4.43
N LEU A 271 17.63 0.75 -4.73
CA LEU A 271 17.21 0.41 -6.10
C LEU A 271 17.28 1.65 -7.00
N ARG A 272 16.86 2.82 -6.49
CA ARG A 272 17.02 4.08 -7.21
C ARG A 272 18.50 4.35 -7.51
N LEU A 273 19.39 4.17 -6.52
CA LEU A 273 20.81 4.31 -6.70
C LEU A 273 21.36 3.36 -7.78
N LEU A 274 20.89 2.12 -7.78
CA LEU A 274 21.32 1.11 -8.74
C LEU A 274 20.92 1.49 -10.17
N ILE A 275 19.69 2.00 -10.37
CA ILE A 275 19.19 2.49 -11.65
C ILE A 275 19.96 3.74 -12.08
N ASP A 276 20.15 4.70 -11.18
CA ASP A 276 20.89 5.92 -11.46
C ASP A 276 22.37 5.64 -11.77
N CYS A 277 22.97 4.65 -11.11
CA CYS A 277 24.31 4.14 -11.48
C CYS A 277 24.32 3.61 -12.92
N ARG A 278 23.29 2.87 -13.39
CA ARG A 278 23.22 2.39 -14.77
C ARG A 278 23.21 3.55 -15.77
N THR A 279 22.39 4.55 -15.49
CA THR A 279 22.31 5.78 -16.31
C THR A 279 23.64 6.53 -16.35
N VAL A 280 24.31 6.69 -15.19
CA VAL A 280 25.56 7.42 -15.06
C VAL A 280 26.73 6.68 -15.72
N PHE A 281 26.76 5.35 -15.62
CA PHE A 281 27.79 4.54 -16.25
C PHE A 281 27.71 4.57 -17.77
N GLY A 282 26.49 4.54 -18.34
CA GLY A 282 26.30 4.50 -19.78
C GLY A 282 27.19 3.43 -20.43
N SER A 283 28.11 3.85 -21.31
CA SER A 283 29.05 2.97 -22.00
C SER A 283 30.45 2.83 -21.32
N PHE A 284 30.65 3.46 -20.14
CA PHE A 284 31.96 3.39 -19.46
C PHE A 284 32.14 2.04 -18.77
N ASP A 285 33.30 1.40 -18.97
CA ASP A 285 33.61 0.11 -18.35
C ASP A 285 34.02 0.21 -16.88
N ALA A 286 34.58 1.35 -16.48
CA ALA A 286 34.95 1.63 -15.10
C ALA A 286 34.84 3.13 -14.80
N MET A 287 34.58 3.48 -13.53
CA MET A 287 34.48 4.87 -13.11
C MET A 287 35.09 5.07 -11.71
N PRO A 288 35.89 6.14 -11.49
CA PRO A 288 36.33 6.51 -10.15
C PRO A 288 35.13 6.79 -9.23
N SER A 289 35.24 6.38 -7.96
CA SER A 289 34.12 6.57 -6.98
C SER A 289 33.74 8.04 -6.81
N THR A 290 34.68 8.96 -6.91
CA THR A 290 34.44 10.41 -6.85
C THR A 290 33.64 10.88 -8.05
N VAL A 291 34.02 10.46 -9.26
CA VAL A 291 33.34 10.83 -10.50
C VAL A 291 31.90 10.25 -10.53
N LEU A 292 31.73 8.99 -10.09
CA LEU A 292 30.40 8.38 -9.97
C LEU A 292 29.53 9.19 -9.04
N LEU A 293 30.07 9.56 -7.87
CA LEU A 293 29.34 10.34 -6.87
C LEU A 293 28.94 11.73 -7.38
N ASP A 294 29.86 12.44 -8.04
CA ASP A 294 29.60 13.77 -8.60
C ASP A 294 28.54 13.71 -9.69
N ARG A 295 28.58 12.70 -10.56
CA ARG A 295 27.59 12.51 -11.61
C ARG A 295 26.22 12.14 -11.06
N LEU A 296 26.16 11.28 -10.02
CA LEU A 296 24.91 10.97 -9.33
C LEU A 296 24.25 12.22 -8.73
N LYS A 297 25.05 13.08 -8.09
CA LYS A 297 24.56 14.35 -7.52
C LYS A 297 24.12 15.37 -8.59
N ALA A 298 24.63 15.24 -9.80
CA ALA A 298 24.27 16.11 -10.93
C ALA A 298 23.02 15.64 -11.69
N LEU A 299 22.47 14.46 -11.38
CA LEU A 299 21.25 13.98 -12.03
C LEU A 299 20.05 14.86 -11.64
N PRO A 300 19.27 15.37 -12.62
CA PRO A 300 18.03 16.08 -12.36
C PRO A 300 17.05 15.17 -11.60
N GLU A 301 16.32 15.72 -10.64
CA GLU A 301 15.27 15.03 -9.86
C GLU A 301 15.77 13.82 -9.01
N ALA A 302 17.08 13.59 -8.96
CA ALA A 302 17.65 12.55 -8.11
C ALA A 302 17.95 13.09 -6.70
N PRO A 303 17.73 12.29 -5.64
CA PRO A 303 17.84 12.77 -4.25
C PRO A 303 19.30 12.92 -3.78
N TRP A 304 20.29 12.60 -4.60
CA TRP A 304 21.68 12.40 -4.16
C TRP A 304 22.40 13.67 -3.75
N ALA A 305 21.98 14.84 -4.27
CA ALA A 305 22.53 16.13 -3.88
C ALA A 305 22.14 16.50 -2.43
N ASP A 306 20.89 16.24 -2.07
CA ASP A 306 20.31 16.57 -0.75
C ASP A 306 20.13 15.34 0.16
N TYR A 307 20.70 14.21 -0.22
CA TYR A 307 20.61 12.95 0.51
C TYR A 307 21.05 13.12 1.97
N ASN A 308 20.38 12.41 2.89
CA ASN A 308 20.69 12.46 4.32
C ASN A 308 20.48 13.87 4.92
N SER A 309 19.29 14.42 4.74
CA SER A 309 18.85 15.72 5.30
C SER A 309 19.71 16.91 4.85
N GLY A 310 20.10 16.94 3.56
CA GLY A 310 20.87 18.05 2.98
C GLY A 310 22.39 17.89 3.01
N ALA A 311 22.91 16.80 3.64
CA ALA A 311 24.37 16.54 3.66
C ALA A 311 24.92 16.00 2.32
N GLY A 312 24.04 15.53 1.42
CA GLY A 312 24.38 14.87 0.18
C GLY A 312 24.89 13.44 0.36
N LEU A 313 24.85 12.66 -0.72
CA LEU A 313 25.39 11.30 -0.73
C LEU A 313 26.91 11.34 -0.57
N THR A 314 27.46 10.54 0.36
CA THR A 314 28.91 10.44 0.59
C THR A 314 29.47 9.16 -0.04
N ALA A 315 30.78 9.11 -0.32
CA ALA A 315 31.44 7.93 -0.86
C ALA A 315 31.32 6.70 0.08
N MET A 316 31.32 6.92 1.38
CA MET A 316 31.12 5.85 2.37
C MET A 316 29.68 5.32 2.30
N LYS A 317 28.67 6.18 2.24
CA LYS A 317 27.27 5.78 2.16
C LYS A 317 26.95 5.11 0.81
N LEU A 318 27.50 5.63 -0.29
CA LEU A 318 27.45 4.98 -1.60
C LEU A 318 27.94 3.53 -1.52
N GLY A 319 29.10 3.31 -0.90
CA GLY A 319 29.66 1.97 -0.72
C GLY A 319 28.77 1.06 0.15
N VAL A 320 28.17 1.59 1.21
CA VAL A 320 27.24 0.84 2.07
C VAL A 320 25.98 0.42 1.31
N LEU A 321 25.38 1.33 0.54
CA LEU A 321 24.16 1.03 -0.23
C LEU A 321 24.41 -0.01 -1.32
N LEU A 322 25.53 0.08 -2.03
CA LEU A 322 25.89 -0.85 -3.11
C LEU A 322 26.37 -2.21 -2.59
N LYS A 323 26.90 -2.28 -1.36
CA LYS A 323 27.42 -3.53 -0.78
C LYS A 323 26.34 -4.62 -0.63
N GLU A 324 25.09 -4.25 -0.43
CA GLU A 324 23.99 -5.21 -0.31
C GLU A 324 23.68 -5.95 -1.63
N TYR A 325 24.09 -5.35 -2.75
CA TYR A 325 24.10 -6.00 -4.07
C TYR A 325 25.44 -6.66 -4.40
N GLU A 326 26.30 -6.86 -3.39
CA GLU A 326 27.68 -7.39 -3.55
C GLU A 326 28.61 -6.53 -4.42
N ILE A 327 28.20 -5.29 -4.71
CA ILE A 327 28.96 -4.32 -5.51
C ILE A 327 29.95 -3.58 -4.61
N ASN A 328 31.24 -3.87 -4.78
CA ASN A 328 32.31 -3.31 -3.97
C ASN A 328 33.28 -2.47 -4.82
N SER A 329 33.73 -1.32 -4.27
CA SER A 329 34.75 -0.52 -4.89
C SER A 329 36.12 -1.23 -4.81
N ARG A 330 36.89 -1.13 -5.88
CA ARG A 330 38.26 -1.68 -5.96
C ARG A 330 39.26 -0.58 -6.36
N THR A 331 40.52 -0.80 -6.12
CA THR A 331 41.57 0.08 -6.65
C THR A 331 41.75 -0.22 -8.13
N ILE A 332 41.48 0.77 -8.98
CA ILE A 332 41.52 0.67 -10.45
C ILE A 332 42.51 1.68 -10.98
N ARG A 333 43.26 1.27 -12.01
CA ARG A 333 44.20 2.16 -12.71
C ARG A 333 43.48 2.82 -13.89
N PHE A 334 43.34 4.11 -13.83
CA PHE A 334 42.74 4.93 -14.90
C PHE A 334 43.85 5.63 -15.71
N PRO A 335 43.57 6.08 -16.93
CA PRO A 335 44.52 6.90 -17.71
C PRO A 335 44.92 8.18 -16.96
N ALA A 336 46.08 8.71 -17.32
CA ALA A 336 46.53 10.01 -16.81
C ALA A 336 45.47 11.10 -17.18
N PRO A 337 45.20 12.08 -16.31
CA PRO A 337 45.91 12.41 -15.06
C PRO A 337 45.37 11.69 -13.79
N VAL A 338 44.34 10.80 -13.88
CA VAL A 338 43.64 10.22 -12.74
C VAL A 338 44.49 9.19 -11.97
N GLY A 339 45.23 8.32 -12.68
CA GLY A 339 46.08 7.35 -12.06
C GLY A 339 45.35 6.21 -11.34
N GLN A 340 45.86 5.80 -10.17
CA GLN A 340 45.35 4.66 -9.41
C GLN A 340 44.45 5.15 -8.26
N VAL A 341 43.15 4.93 -8.35
CA VAL A 341 42.16 5.39 -7.38
C VAL A 341 41.07 4.33 -7.13
N LYS A 342 40.29 4.51 -6.05
CA LYS A 342 39.10 3.69 -5.80
C LYS A 342 38.03 3.97 -6.85
N GLY A 343 37.43 2.91 -7.37
CA GLY A 343 36.39 2.98 -8.39
C GLY A 343 35.55 1.72 -8.47
N PHE A 344 34.62 1.72 -9.39
CA PHE A 344 33.74 0.60 -9.67
C PHE A 344 33.88 0.19 -11.14
N HIS A 345 33.82 -1.11 -11.40
CA HIS A 345 33.72 -1.66 -12.76
C HIS A 345 32.23 -1.83 -13.12
N ARG A 346 31.82 -1.50 -14.34
CA ARG A 346 30.47 -1.71 -14.87
C ARG A 346 30.02 -3.15 -14.72
N GLY A 347 30.92 -4.12 -14.99
CA GLY A 347 30.63 -5.54 -14.86
C GLY A 347 30.26 -5.99 -13.44
N ALA A 348 30.64 -5.24 -12.39
CA ALA A 348 30.20 -5.54 -11.03
C ALA A 348 28.72 -5.24 -10.77
N PHE A 349 28.09 -4.45 -11.62
CA PHE A 349 26.67 -4.11 -11.53
C PHE A 349 25.78 -5.01 -12.41
N ALA A 350 26.35 -5.76 -13.35
CA ALA A 350 25.58 -6.46 -14.39
C ALA A 350 24.51 -7.40 -13.82
N ASP A 351 24.87 -8.26 -12.87
CA ASP A 351 23.93 -9.18 -12.22
C ASP A 351 22.83 -8.43 -11.45
N ALA A 352 23.21 -7.36 -10.74
CA ALA A 352 22.24 -6.57 -9.99
C ALA A 352 21.29 -5.76 -10.92
N TRP A 353 21.79 -5.24 -12.03
CA TRP A 353 20.95 -4.58 -13.03
C TRP A 353 19.98 -5.55 -13.69
N GLU A 354 20.42 -6.75 -14.04
CA GLU A 354 19.57 -7.77 -14.65
C GLU A 354 18.44 -8.22 -13.70
N ARG A 355 18.74 -8.37 -12.40
CA ARG A 355 17.79 -8.88 -11.41
C ARG A 355 16.83 -7.83 -10.86
N TYR A 356 17.28 -6.60 -10.71
CA TYR A 356 16.56 -5.59 -9.93
C TYR A 356 16.14 -4.36 -10.72
N CYS A 357 16.73 -4.11 -11.89
CA CYS A 357 16.37 -2.95 -12.70
C CYS A 357 15.44 -3.34 -13.85
N PRO A 358 14.50 -2.45 -14.26
CA PRO A 358 13.68 -2.66 -15.45
C PRO A 358 14.55 -2.90 -16.69
N PRO A 359 14.06 -3.68 -17.68
CA PRO A 359 14.72 -3.81 -18.99
C PRO A 359 15.02 -2.46 -19.62
N GLU A 360 16.10 -2.36 -20.40
CA GLU A 360 16.50 -1.09 -21.05
C GLU A 360 15.52 -0.61 -22.15
N ASP A 361 14.62 -1.50 -22.64
CA ASP A 361 13.73 -1.27 -23.79
C ASP A 361 12.28 -0.91 -23.43
N GLU A 362 11.90 -0.78 -22.16
CA GLU A 362 10.60 -0.19 -21.85
C GLU A 362 10.73 1.35 -21.91
N PRO A 363 10.11 2.00 -22.93
CA PRO A 363 10.02 3.46 -22.93
C PRO A 363 9.28 3.87 -21.65
N ALA A 364 9.90 4.78 -20.88
CA ALA A 364 9.23 5.40 -19.75
C ALA A 364 7.80 5.73 -20.18
N ALA A 365 6.80 5.23 -19.46
CA ALA A 365 5.41 5.47 -19.76
C ALA A 365 5.27 6.97 -20.06
N GLU A 366 4.85 7.29 -21.28
CA GLU A 366 4.66 8.70 -21.68
C GLU A 366 3.79 9.37 -20.63
N PRO A 367 4.14 10.58 -20.18
CA PRO A 367 3.30 11.29 -19.24
C PRO A 367 1.92 11.43 -19.86
N TYR A 368 0.91 10.96 -19.14
CA TYR A 368 -0.50 11.03 -19.51
C TYR A 368 -0.81 12.38 -20.17
N GLN A 369 -0.98 12.37 -21.50
CA GLN A 369 -1.52 13.51 -22.23
C GLN A 369 -3.05 13.43 -22.04
N PRO A 370 -3.69 14.45 -21.43
CA PRO A 370 -5.14 14.47 -21.39
C PRO A 370 -5.67 14.48 -22.82
N TYR A 371 -6.60 13.57 -23.08
CA TYR A 371 -7.34 13.39 -24.31
C TYR A 371 -7.78 14.78 -24.83
N GLN A 372 -7.25 15.20 -25.97
CA GLN A 372 -7.76 16.36 -26.69
C GLN A 372 -9.00 15.87 -27.43
N ASP A 373 -10.18 16.26 -26.94
CA ASP A 373 -11.43 16.09 -27.68
C ASP A 373 -11.29 16.81 -29.02
N ASP A 374 -11.48 16.08 -30.09
CA ASP A 374 -11.66 16.62 -31.44
C ASP A 374 -12.91 17.53 -31.45
N LEU A 375 -12.71 18.82 -31.26
CA LEU A 375 -13.74 19.83 -31.52
C LEU A 375 -13.88 20.03 -33.04
N PRO A 376 -15.10 19.99 -33.58
CA PRO A 376 -15.33 20.23 -35.00
C PRO A 376 -14.90 21.65 -35.40
N ALA A 377 -14.19 21.74 -36.51
CA ALA A 377 -13.71 23.00 -37.10
C ALA A 377 -14.83 24.03 -37.28
N GLY A 378 -14.71 25.17 -36.63
CA GLY A 378 -15.59 26.31 -36.91
C GLY A 378 -15.87 27.33 -35.81
N GLN A 379 -15.05 27.45 -34.76
CA GLN A 379 -15.19 28.57 -33.83
C GLN A 379 -13.91 29.39 -33.70
N PRO A 380 -14.02 30.76 -33.66
CA PRO A 380 -12.85 31.64 -33.58
C PRO A 380 -12.19 31.59 -32.21
N PRO A 381 -10.87 31.87 -32.11
CA PRO A 381 -10.12 31.71 -30.87
C PRO A 381 -10.59 32.67 -29.77
N VAL A 382 -10.91 32.14 -28.61
CA VAL A 382 -11.18 32.90 -27.38
C VAL A 382 -9.87 33.59 -26.94
N ARG A 383 -9.88 34.92 -26.92
CA ARG A 383 -8.78 35.73 -26.42
C ARG A 383 -8.50 35.44 -24.96
N LEU A 384 -7.37 34.85 -24.65
CA LEU A 384 -6.86 34.73 -23.30
C LEU A 384 -6.57 36.12 -22.73
N LEU A 385 -7.28 36.47 -21.66
CA LEU A 385 -7.03 37.67 -20.88
C LEU A 385 -5.68 37.52 -20.16
N ARG A 386 -4.82 38.52 -20.27
CA ARG A 386 -3.53 38.62 -19.60
C ARG A 386 -3.74 38.60 -18.08
N PRO A 387 -2.83 37.98 -17.31
CA PRO A 387 -2.92 38.00 -15.84
C PRO A 387 -2.72 39.42 -15.33
N VAL A 388 -3.64 39.89 -14.50
CA VAL A 388 -3.58 41.15 -13.76
C VAL A 388 -2.47 41.04 -12.73
N ARG A 389 -1.48 41.93 -12.80
CA ARG A 389 -0.48 42.13 -11.73
C ARG A 389 -1.22 42.69 -10.52
N LEU A 390 -1.24 41.97 -9.39
CA LEU A 390 -1.63 42.51 -8.11
C LEU A 390 -0.45 43.34 -7.58
N GLU A 391 -0.67 44.64 -7.39
CA GLU A 391 0.24 45.54 -6.66
C GLU A 391 0.15 45.24 -5.13
N PRO A 392 1.24 45.46 -4.38
CA PRO A 392 1.24 45.20 -2.95
C PRO A 392 0.38 46.22 -2.21
N TYR A 393 -0.44 45.70 -1.30
CA TYR A 393 -1.28 46.45 -0.40
C TYR A 393 -0.40 47.25 0.60
N HIS A 394 -0.52 48.59 0.62
CA HIS A 394 0.06 49.44 1.64
C HIS A 394 -0.87 49.48 2.84
N ASP A 395 -0.37 49.04 4.01
CA ASP A 395 -0.98 49.29 5.31
C ASP A 395 -0.98 50.79 5.58
N HIS A 396 -2.18 51.33 5.78
CA HIS A 396 -2.37 52.65 6.41
C HIS A 396 -2.65 52.42 7.90
N ASP A 397 -1.67 52.76 8.69
CA ASP A 397 -1.86 53.07 10.13
C ASP A 397 -2.84 54.26 10.24
N ASP A 398 -3.92 54.06 10.93
CA ASP A 398 -4.71 55.16 11.52
C ASP A 398 -4.84 54.98 13.04
N ASP A 399 -4.01 55.76 13.71
CA ASP A 399 -4.16 56.19 15.09
C ASP A 399 -5.54 56.84 15.31
N HIS A 400 -6.30 56.30 16.25
CA HIS A 400 -7.28 57.13 16.96
C HIS A 400 -7.30 56.71 18.45
N ALA A 401 -6.55 57.49 19.23
CA ALA A 401 -6.76 57.67 20.66
C ALA A 401 -8.08 58.44 20.89
N GLY A 402 -8.79 58.10 22.00
CA GLY A 402 -9.78 59.00 22.54
C GLY A 402 -10.89 58.34 23.37
N THR A 403 -10.60 58.24 24.66
CA THR A 403 -11.49 58.64 25.82
C THR A 403 -13.00 58.33 25.80
N ALA A 404 -13.47 57.47 26.66
CA ALA A 404 -14.31 57.67 27.85
C ALA A 404 -14.63 56.32 28.49
#